data_06ecbe258afa2eadb996b8d495e7db4b
#
_entry.id   06ecbe258afa2eadb996b8d495e7db4b
#
_cell.length_a   1.000
_cell.length_b   1.000
_cell.length_c   1.000
_cell.angle_alpha   90.00
_cell.angle_beta   90.00
_cell.angle_gamma   90.00
#
_symmetry.space_group_name_H-M   'P 1'
#
loop_
_entity.id
_entity.type
_entity.pdbx_description
1 polymer ?
#
loop_
_entity_poly.entity_id
_entity_poly.type
_entity_poly.pdbx_seq_one_letter_code
_entity_poly.pdbx_strand_id
1 'polypeptide(L)'
;MIKKFFILFVSVNLIAESIVIDGNLDEPEWQAAFKITEFYESDPYTLRKTDDETEAYIFSNEDGIYVGFINYQDESTMLSNRTMRDEMSSLSEKNSINIDFDGDRTKAYIIAVALGDSLFDAIKIQSGDFKTDWDGDWIAKTKQFKTYWTSEFYLPWNVVLMNQSDANKRRINYSALRYKASEQSWYSSAGTMAMRADYFQELDSLEINNFTRSKLNFFPYFAFNKNTPQNFQESNIGAELFYNSGKGSQINLTVNPDFGQAESDDVIVNFSAQETFYKEKRAFFTENQSLFDISNYERYSIINTRRIGAAPSYNCSEELNEEDCINTRKNYSDIDFSMRFTQKNGQNNLSLIHISEPTRRPII
;
A
#
# COMPACT_ATOMS: atom_id res chain seq x y z
N MET A 1 44.37 35.32 -44.10
CA MET A 1 44.47 34.15 -43.16
C MET A 1 43.53 34.39 -41.98
N ILE A 2 42.34 33.80 -42.02
CA ILE A 2 41.34 33.93 -40.93
C ILE A 2 41.44 32.66 -40.10
N LYS A 3 41.98 32.78 -38.88
CA LYS A 3 41.99 31.69 -37.90
C LYS A 3 40.58 31.50 -37.34
N LYS A 4 39.92 30.37 -37.69
CA LYS A 4 38.68 29.92 -37.03
C LYS A 4 39.03 29.40 -35.63
N PHE A 5 38.53 30.06 -34.62
CA PHE A 5 38.55 29.60 -33.23
C PHE A 5 37.36 28.65 -33.02
N PHE A 6 37.62 27.39 -32.76
CA PHE A 6 36.61 26.39 -32.45
C PHE A 6 36.46 26.35 -30.95
N ILE A 7 35.37 26.91 -30.40
CA ILE A 7 35.05 26.81 -29.00
C ILE A 7 34.31 25.49 -28.80
N LEU A 8 34.98 24.55 -28.14
CA LEU A 8 34.40 23.28 -27.72
C LEU A 8 33.55 23.53 -26.45
N PHE A 9 32.23 23.56 -26.61
CA PHE A 9 31.31 23.52 -25.44
C PHE A 9 31.31 22.10 -24.88
N VAL A 10 32.01 21.88 -23.78
CA VAL A 10 31.86 20.68 -22.97
C VAL A 10 30.62 20.92 -22.07
N SER A 11 29.47 20.37 -22.43
CA SER A 11 28.32 20.28 -21.55
C SER A 11 28.64 19.25 -20.47
N VAL A 12 28.97 19.70 -19.29
CA VAL A 12 28.96 18.87 -18.08
C VAL A 12 27.50 18.57 -17.77
N ASN A 13 27.03 17.40 -18.16
CA ASN A 13 25.79 16.87 -17.62
C ASN A 13 26.06 16.57 -16.15
N LEU A 14 25.61 17.42 -15.25
CA LEU A 14 25.39 17.05 -13.86
C LEU A 14 24.30 15.96 -13.89
N ILE A 15 24.71 14.73 -13.83
CA ILE A 15 23.81 13.62 -13.47
C ILE A 15 23.44 13.92 -12.02
N ALA A 16 22.21 14.35 -11.76
CA ALA A 16 21.68 14.38 -10.41
C ALA A 16 21.77 12.94 -9.90
N GLU A 17 22.56 12.72 -8.86
CA GLU A 17 22.73 11.44 -8.23
C GLU A 17 21.35 11.11 -7.61
N SER A 18 20.76 10.00 -8.02
CA SER A 18 19.46 9.57 -7.49
C SER A 18 19.64 9.21 -6.01
N ILE A 19 18.75 9.68 -5.15
CA ILE A 19 18.71 9.33 -3.72
C ILE A 19 18.65 7.81 -3.60
N VAL A 20 19.57 7.24 -2.83
CA VAL A 20 19.68 5.78 -2.60
C VAL A 20 19.13 5.47 -1.22
N ILE A 21 18.04 4.73 -1.16
CA ILE A 21 17.43 4.32 0.11
C ILE A 21 18.27 3.19 0.73
N ASP A 22 19.25 3.57 1.55
CA ASP A 22 20.19 2.64 2.21
C ASP A 22 20.18 2.76 3.74
N GLY A 23 19.35 3.66 4.27
CA GLY A 23 19.22 3.97 5.69
C GLY A 23 20.20 5.03 6.19
N ASN A 24 21.05 5.63 5.33
CA ASN A 24 21.80 6.82 5.68
C ASN A 24 21.01 8.06 5.26
N LEU A 25 21.21 9.15 5.98
CA LEU A 25 20.64 10.45 5.65
C LEU A 25 21.80 11.41 5.32
N ASP A 26 22.64 11.03 4.34
CA ASP A 26 23.86 11.77 4.00
C ASP A 26 23.75 12.52 2.65
N GLU A 27 22.67 12.35 1.89
CA GLU A 27 22.45 13.13 0.69
C GLU A 27 22.17 14.60 1.00
N PRO A 28 22.57 15.51 0.11
CA PRO A 28 22.41 16.97 0.31
C PRO A 28 20.96 17.41 0.52
N GLU A 29 20.00 16.70 -0.02
CA GLU A 29 18.57 16.98 0.06
C GLU A 29 18.05 16.98 1.50
N TRP A 30 18.60 16.15 2.37
CA TRP A 30 18.25 16.10 3.79
C TRP A 30 18.56 17.39 4.53
N GLN A 31 19.55 18.17 4.06
CA GLN A 31 19.89 19.47 4.68
C GLN A 31 18.81 20.53 4.49
N ALA A 32 18.03 20.43 3.40
CA ALA A 32 16.94 21.35 3.09
C ALA A 32 15.56 20.80 3.50
N ALA A 33 15.51 19.58 4.07
CA ALA A 33 14.27 18.93 4.48
C ALA A 33 13.60 19.66 5.65
N PHE A 34 12.28 19.55 5.72
CA PHE A 34 11.53 20.01 6.88
C PHE A 34 11.87 19.13 8.07
N LYS A 35 12.38 19.75 9.16
CA LYS A 35 12.86 19.06 10.35
C LYS A 35 11.81 19.09 11.47
N ILE A 36 11.61 17.95 12.12
CA ILE A 36 10.72 17.71 13.24
C ILE A 36 11.57 17.22 14.42
N THR A 37 11.46 17.86 15.58
CA THR A 37 12.26 17.54 16.78
C THR A 37 11.43 17.34 18.03
N GLU A 38 10.14 17.65 17.98
CA GLU A 38 9.25 17.54 19.12
C GLU A 38 8.48 16.24 19.04
N PHE A 39 8.70 15.35 20.01
CA PHE A 39 8.02 14.05 20.11
C PHE A 39 7.48 13.88 21.53
N TYR A 40 6.22 13.45 21.61
CA TYR A 40 5.49 13.29 22.85
C TYR A 40 4.99 11.85 22.99
N GLU A 41 5.07 11.28 24.19
CA GLU A 41 4.58 9.96 24.51
C GLU A 41 3.06 9.91 24.26
N SER A 42 2.68 9.12 23.26
CA SER A 42 1.33 9.04 22.73
C SER A 42 0.66 7.69 23.03
N ASP A 43 1.46 6.67 23.36
CA ASP A 43 0.99 5.40 23.89
C ASP A 43 2.08 4.80 24.81
N PRO A 44 1.86 4.74 26.14
CA PRO A 44 0.68 5.26 26.87
C PRO A 44 0.52 6.79 26.68
N TYR A 45 -0.73 7.26 26.75
CA TYR A 45 -1.03 8.67 26.48
C TYR A 45 -0.72 9.56 27.70
N THR A 46 0.51 10.02 27.78
CA THR A 46 0.97 10.91 28.86
C THR A 46 1.35 12.30 28.37
N LEU A 47 1.64 12.45 27.09
CA LEU A 47 2.18 13.65 26.46
C LEU A 47 3.53 14.13 27.06
N ARG A 48 4.24 13.24 27.74
CA ARG A 48 5.60 13.52 28.21
C ARG A 48 6.55 13.56 27.02
N LYS A 49 7.48 14.49 27.01
CA LYS A 49 8.56 14.48 26.01
C LYS A 49 9.46 13.26 26.21
N THR A 50 9.96 12.70 25.10
CA THR A 50 10.97 11.64 25.19
C THR A 50 12.26 12.16 25.81
N ASP A 51 12.92 11.32 26.59
CA ASP A 51 14.24 11.61 27.15
C ASP A 51 15.35 11.44 26.09
N ASP A 52 15.14 10.59 25.09
CA ASP A 52 16.05 10.39 23.96
C ASP A 52 15.63 11.27 22.78
N GLU A 53 16.58 12.02 22.25
CA GLU A 53 16.35 12.88 21.09
C GLU A 53 15.93 12.08 19.87
N THR A 54 14.95 12.60 19.15
CA THR A 54 14.48 12.05 17.88
C THR A 54 14.32 13.18 16.89
N GLU A 55 14.86 12.99 15.72
CA GLU A 55 14.72 13.92 14.61
C GLU A 55 14.04 13.21 13.46
N ALA A 56 13.05 13.84 12.86
CA ALA A 56 12.46 13.38 11.61
C ALA A 56 12.58 14.49 10.55
N TYR A 57 12.66 14.07 9.31
CA TYR A 57 12.88 14.92 8.15
C TYR A 57 11.90 14.55 7.05
N ILE A 58 11.30 15.54 6.40
CA ILE A 58 10.39 15.34 5.28
C ILE A 58 10.76 16.29 4.15
N PHE A 59 10.91 15.78 2.94
CA PHE A 59 10.98 16.58 1.73
C PHE A 59 10.34 15.85 0.55
N SER A 60 10.17 16.53 -0.57
CA SER A 60 9.63 15.95 -1.79
C SER A 60 10.39 16.44 -3.01
N ASN A 61 10.55 15.58 -4.00
CA ASN A 61 11.12 15.87 -5.32
C ASN A 61 10.23 15.30 -6.43
N GLU A 62 10.71 15.28 -7.67
CA GLU A 62 9.97 14.76 -8.82
C GLU A 62 9.61 13.27 -8.72
N ASP A 63 10.37 12.50 -7.94
CA ASP A 63 10.16 11.06 -7.80
C ASP A 63 9.14 10.72 -6.72
N GLY A 64 9.12 11.44 -5.60
CA GLY A 64 8.23 11.14 -4.49
C GLY A 64 8.45 11.99 -3.24
N ILE A 65 7.95 11.48 -2.14
CA ILE A 65 8.12 12.02 -0.79
C ILE A 65 9.14 11.14 -0.07
N TYR A 66 10.10 11.80 0.60
CA TYR A 66 11.14 11.16 1.38
C TYR A 66 10.97 11.52 2.85
N VAL A 67 11.10 10.52 3.71
CA VAL A 67 11.04 10.70 5.16
C VAL A 67 12.23 10.01 5.79
N GLY A 68 12.97 10.74 6.63
CA GLY A 68 14.12 10.23 7.35
C GLY A 68 13.95 10.38 8.85
N PHE A 69 14.50 9.46 9.63
CA PHE A 69 14.57 9.56 11.08
C PHE A 69 15.98 9.34 11.58
N ILE A 70 16.37 10.11 12.59
CA ILE A 70 17.55 9.87 13.43
C ILE A 70 17.04 9.70 14.86
N ASN A 71 17.29 8.51 15.42
CA ASN A 71 16.81 8.14 16.75
C ASN A 71 18.04 7.95 17.66
N TYR A 72 18.33 8.91 18.52
CA TYR A 72 19.42 8.80 19.46
C TYR A 72 19.08 7.81 20.56
N GLN A 73 19.95 6.81 20.76
CA GLN A 73 19.76 5.71 21.70
C GLN A 73 21.06 4.92 21.80
N ASP A 74 21.39 4.41 22.98
CA ASP A 74 22.53 3.53 23.18
C ASP A 74 22.30 2.16 22.55
N GLU A 75 23.31 1.62 21.86
CA GLU A 75 23.22 0.32 21.18
C GLU A 75 22.74 -0.81 22.12
N SER A 76 23.13 -0.77 23.39
CA SER A 76 22.77 -1.79 24.38
C SER A 76 21.27 -1.86 24.69
N THR A 77 20.53 -0.79 24.37
CA THR A 77 19.08 -0.70 24.58
C THR A 77 18.26 -0.88 23.29
N MET A 78 18.92 -0.92 22.13
CA MET A 78 18.26 -1.11 20.83
C MET A 78 17.82 -2.56 20.67
N LEU A 79 16.56 -2.78 20.35
CA LEU A 79 16.01 -4.08 20.02
C LEU A 79 15.71 -4.17 18.52
N SER A 80 16.28 -5.21 17.89
CA SER A 80 16.09 -5.48 16.47
C SER A 80 15.69 -6.93 16.26
N ASN A 81 14.40 -7.15 15.98
CA ASN A 81 13.86 -8.47 15.64
C ASN A 81 13.26 -8.41 14.25
N ARG A 82 13.79 -9.23 13.35
CA ARG A 82 13.26 -9.29 11.99
C ARG A 82 12.01 -10.15 11.95
N THR A 83 10.96 -9.62 11.37
CA THR A 83 9.67 -10.30 11.18
C THR A 83 9.27 -10.32 9.71
N MET A 84 8.21 -11.03 9.40
CA MET A 84 7.57 -10.91 8.09
C MET A 84 6.92 -9.53 7.95
N ARG A 85 6.59 -9.14 6.71
CA ARG A 85 5.81 -7.93 6.44
C ARG A 85 4.49 -7.99 7.23
N ASP A 86 4.00 -6.85 7.66
CA ASP A 86 2.73 -6.61 8.37
C ASP A 86 2.66 -7.18 9.80
N GLU A 87 3.78 -7.63 10.33
CA GLU A 87 3.87 -8.04 11.73
C GLU A 87 4.31 -6.88 12.64
N MET A 88 3.36 -6.17 13.25
CA MET A 88 3.64 -5.05 14.17
C MET A 88 3.93 -5.48 15.61
N SER A 89 3.62 -6.73 15.99
CA SER A 89 3.69 -7.21 17.39
C SER A 89 5.12 -7.41 17.90
N SER A 90 6.12 -7.42 17.01
CA SER A 90 7.52 -7.63 17.41
C SER A 90 8.05 -6.53 18.32
N LEU A 91 8.79 -6.91 19.34
CA LEU A 91 9.58 -5.99 20.16
C LEU A 91 10.84 -5.58 19.38
N SER A 92 10.70 -4.58 18.52
CA SER A 92 11.78 -3.92 17.78
C SER A 92 11.60 -2.44 17.85
N GLU A 93 12.70 -1.69 17.79
CA GLU A 93 12.65 -0.26 17.50
C GLU A 93 11.92 -0.04 16.17
N LYS A 94 11.04 0.97 16.09
CA LYS A 94 10.28 1.27 14.86
C LYS A 94 10.17 2.77 14.65
N ASN A 95 10.17 3.16 13.37
CA ASN A 95 9.63 4.44 12.97
C ASN A 95 8.38 4.23 12.11
N SER A 96 7.46 5.15 12.22
CA SER A 96 6.29 5.23 11.38
C SER A 96 6.07 6.65 10.91
N ILE A 97 5.65 6.80 9.67
CA ILE A 97 5.06 8.02 9.16
C ILE A 97 3.60 7.74 8.80
N ASN A 98 2.71 8.47 9.42
CA ASN A 98 1.29 8.40 9.11
C ASN A 98 0.97 9.63 8.26
N ILE A 99 0.50 9.43 7.02
CA ILE A 99 0.29 10.51 6.06
C ILE A 99 -1.14 10.48 5.52
N ASP A 100 -1.81 11.62 5.61
CA ASP A 100 -2.98 11.98 4.82
C ASP A 100 -2.49 12.81 3.62
N PHE A 101 -2.35 12.16 2.47
CA PHE A 101 -1.78 12.74 1.25
C PHE A 101 -2.67 13.83 0.63
N ASP A 102 -3.95 13.85 0.93
CA ASP A 102 -4.90 14.82 0.39
C ASP A 102 -5.17 16.00 1.34
N GLY A 103 -4.73 15.91 2.59
CA GLY A 103 -4.89 16.95 3.59
C GLY A 103 -6.34 17.17 4.02
N ASP A 104 -7.22 16.22 3.78
CA ASP A 104 -8.67 16.31 4.03
C ASP A 104 -9.12 15.66 5.35
N ARG A 105 -8.21 15.01 6.08
CA ARG A 105 -8.42 14.37 7.38
C ARG A 105 -9.44 13.24 7.37
N THR A 106 -9.66 12.60 6.23
CA THR A 106 -10.63 11.51 6.08
C THR A 106 -9.98 10.13 6.21
N LYS A 107 -8.73 10.02 5.78
CA LYS A 107 -7.92 8.81 5.87
C LYS A 107 -6.43 9.14 6.01
N ALA A 108 -5.70 8.26 6.69
CA ALA A 108 -4.25 8.32 6.80
C ALA A 108 -3.65 6.96 6.46
N TYR A 109 -2.55 6.97 5.73
CA TYR A 109 -1.74 5.81 5.43
C TYR A 109 -0.67 5.69 6.50
N ILE A 110 -0.63 4.55 7.17
CA ILE A 110 0.34 4.21 8.19
C ILE A 110 1.43 3.42 7.51
N ILE A 111 2.65 3.91 7.55
CA ILE A 111 3.80 3.33 6.86
C ILE A 111 4.92 3.24 7.88
N ALA A 112 5.35 2.03 8.22
CA ALA A 112 6.30 1.81 9.29
C ALA A 112 7.41 0.83 8.91
N VAL A 113 8.61 1.07 9.45
CA VAL A 113 9.75 0.17 9.35
C VAL A 113 10.30 -0.10 10.74
N ALA A 114 10.59 -1.38 11.02
CA ALA A 114 11.30 -1.76 12.22
C ALA A 114 12.81 -1.81 11.96
N LEU A 115 13.62 -1.58 13.00
CA LEU A 115 15.05 -1.80 12.94
C LEU A 115 15.33 -3.27 12.54
N GLY A 116 16.02 -3.46 11.40
CA GLY A 116 16.16 -4.75 10.73
C GLY A 116 15.28 -4.90 9.48
N ASP A 117 14.68 -3.80 8.99
CA ASP A 117 13.99 -3.67 7.71
C ASP A 117 12.65 -4.44 7.59
N SER A 118 12.00 -4.78 8.70
CA SER A 118 10.63 -5.32 8.64
C SER A 118 9.64 -4.20 8.38
N LEU A 119 8.83 -4.35 7.33
CA LEU A 119 7.88 -3.34 6.85
C LEU A 119 6.47 -3.62 7.36
N PHE A 120 5.72 -2.56 7.58
CA PHE A 120 4.29 -2.61 7.88
C PHE A 120 3.57 -1.45 7.23
N ASP A 121 2.41 -1.72 6.63
CA ASP A 121 1.52 -0.67 6.19
C ASP A 121 0.04 -0.96 6.46
N ALA A 122 -0.75 0.09 6.53
CA ALA A 122 -2.18 0.03 6.75
C ALA A 122 -2.85 1.35 6.36
N ILE A 123 -4.18 1.34 6.21
CA ILE A 123 -4.98 2.54 6.07
C ILE A 123 -5.83 2.71 7.33
N LYS A 124 -5.77 3.90 7.94
CA LYS A 124 -6.71 4.35 8.97
C LYS A 124 -7.77 5.23 8.31
N ILE A 125 -9.03 4.93 8.52
CA ILE A 125 -10.15 5.75 8.06
C ILE A 125 -10.89 6.42 9.22
N GLN A 126 -11.60 7.50 8.92
CA GLN A 126 -12.25 8.31 9.94
C GLN A 126 -13.34 7.55 10.74
N SER A 127 -13.97 6.53 10.15
CA SER A 127 -14.93 5.66 10.86
C SER A 127 -14.33 4.84 12.00
N GLY A 128 -13.02 4.83 12.15
CA GLY A 128 -12.30 4.12 13.20
C GLY A 128 -11.60 2.84 12.75
N ASP A 129 -11.84 2.39 11.52
CA ASP A 129 -11.30 1.13 11.00
C ASP A 129 -9.82 1.21 10.60
N PHE A 130 -9.12 0.10 10.81
CA PHE A 130 -7.81 -0.17 10.23
C PHE A 130 -7.93 -1.21 9.12
N LYS A 131 -7.39 -0.88 7.93
CA LYS A 131 -7.28 -1.78 6.79
C LYS A 131 -5.82 -2.19 6.65
N THR A 132 -5.51 -3.40 7.10
CA THR A 132 -4.15 -3.98 7.05
C THR A 132 -3.91 -4.83 5.81
N ASP A 133 -4.85 -4.85 4.90
CA ASP A 133 -4.81 -5.53 3.62
C ASP A 133 -4.33 -4.62 2.46
N TRP A 134 -3.94 -3.39 2.77
CA TRP A 134 -3.32 -2.49 1.82
C TRP A 134 -1.81 -2.68 1.79
N ASP A 135 -1.29 -3.01 0.63
CA ASP A 135 0.14 -3.10 0.34
C ASP A 135 0.56 -1.96 -0.59
N GLY A 136 1.30 -1.00 -0.08
CA GLY A 136 1.84 0.11 -0.87
C GLY A 136 3.17 -0.25 -1.55
N ASP A 137 3.39 0.30 -2.75
CA ASP A 137 4.68 0.21 -3.45
C ASP A 137 5.62 1.31 -2.94
N TRP A 138 6.20 1.11 -1.77
CA TRP A 138 7.14 2.02 -1.11
C TRP A 138 8.34 1.26 -0.58
N ILE A 139 9.41 1.98 -0.28
CA ILE A 139 10.68 1.40 0.17
C ILE A 139 11.09 2.08 1.47
N ALA A 140 11.65 1.31 2.41
CA ALA A 140 12.38 1.84 3.54
C ALA A 140 13.58 0.97 3.91
N LYS A 141 14.58 1.60 4.51
CA LYS A 141 15.78 0.98 5.04
C LYS A 141 16.12 1.55 6.41
N THR A 142 16.74 0.72 7.21
CA THR A 142 17.23 1.09 8.55
C THR A 142 18.71 0.84 8.67
N LYS A 143 19.37 1.65 9.49
CA LYS A 143 20.80 1.48 9.80
C LYS A 143 21.07 1.73 11.27
N GLN A 144 21.81 0.82 11.88
CA GLN A 144 22.19 0.89 13.30
C GLN A 144 23.62 1.42 13.46
N PHE A 145 23.78 2.32 14.42
CA PHE A 145 25.07 2.86 14.86
C PHE A 145 25.20 2.66 16.38
N LYS A 146 26.34 3.02 16.96
CA LYS A 146 26.57 2.82 18.40
C LYS A 146 25.70 3.69 19.31
N THR A 147 25.37 4.90 18.87
CA THR A 147 24.69 5.91 19.70
C THR A 147 23.39 6.40 19.09
N TYR A 148 23.00 5.89 17.94
CA TYR A 148 21.75 6.20 17.24
C TYR A 148 21.46 5.13 16.20
N TRP A 149 20.23 5.13 15.71
CA TRP A 149 19.84 4.40 14.51
C TRP A 149 18.99 5.30 13.61
N THR A 150 18.95 4.96 12.35
CA THR A 150 18.26 5.74 11.32
C THR A 150 17.24 4.89 10.58
N SER A 151 16.25 5.53 10.04
CA SER A 151 15.38 4.95 9.02
C SER A 151 15.15 5.95 7.90
N GLU A 152 15.04 5.44 6.71
CA GLU A 152 14.85 6.20 5.49
C GLU A 152 13.72 5.60 4.67
N PHE A 153 12.77 6.43 4.24
CA PHE A 153 11.58 6.03 3.51
C PHE A 153 11.51 6.78 2.18
N TYR A 154 11.09 6.07 1.15
CA TYR A 154 10.72 6.62 -0.14
C TYR A 154 9.30 6.23 -0.48
N LEU A 155 8.45 7.23 -0.71
CA LEU A 155 7.04 7.11 -1.05
C LEU A 155 6.85 7.71 -2.45
N PRO A 156 6.78 6.91 -3.51
CA PRO A 156 6.60 7.44 -4.87
C PRO A 156 5.24 8.14 -5.01
N TRP A 157 5.12 9.15 -5.88
CA TRP A 157 3.89 9.92 -6.09
C TRP A 157 2.67 9.08 -6.48
N ASN A 158 2.89 7.87 -6.94
CA ASN A 158 1.83 6.93 -7.30
C ASN A 158 1.58 5.86 -6.23
N VAL A 159 2.15 5.99 -5.03
CA VAL A 159 1.96 5.03 -3.92
C VAL A 159 0.49 4.90 -3.54
N VAL A 160 -0.27 5.98 -3.69
CA VAL A 160 -1.72 6.03 -3.50
C VAL A 160 -2.39 6.85 -4.59
N LEU A 161 -3.68 6.66 -4.78
CA LEU A 161 -4.47 7.54 -5.64
C LEU A 161 -4.79 8.84 -4.87
N MET A 162 -4.13 9.93 -5.26
CA MET A 162 -4.31 11.25 -4.67
C MET A 162 -5.33 12.08 -5.44
N ASN A 163 -5.94 13.06 -4.78
CA ASN A 163 -6.77 14.05 -5.44
C ASN A 163 -5.97 14.81 -6.51
N GLN A 164 -6.66 15.14 -7.61
CA GLN A 164 -6.07 16.00 -8.64
C GLN A 164 -5.68 17.34 -8.02
N SER A 165 -4.47 17.79 -8.33
CA SER A 165 -3.98 19.12 -7.99
C SER A 165 -3.06 19.62 -9.10
N ASP A 166 -3.38 20.76 -9.67
CA ASP A 166 -2.52 21.45 -10.63
C ASP A 166 -1.62 22.50 -9.93
N ALA A 167 -1.71 22.61 -8.61
CA ALA A 167 -0.86 23.50 -7.82
C ALA A 167 0.56 22.92 -7.68
N ASN A 168 1.55 23.81 -7.64
CA ASN A 168 2.96 23.44 -7.42
C ASN A 168 3.22 22.94 -5.99
N LYS A 169 2.27 23.15 -5.09
CA LYS A 169 2.35 22.72 -3.70
C LYS A 169 1.11 21.92 -3.31
N ARG A 170 1.31 20.95 -2.43
CA ARG A 170 0.28 20.11 -1.83
C ARG A 170 0.36 20.22 -0.31
N ARG A 171 -0.78 20.36 0.33
CA ARG A 171 -0.88 20.20 1.78
C ARG A 171 -1.09 18.72 2.07
N ILE A 172 -0.27 18.19 2.95
CA ILE A 172 -0.44 16.88 3.57
C ILE A 172 -0.69 17.07 5.07
N ASN A 173 -1.40 16.13 5.69
CA ASN A 173 -1.38 16.02 7.15
C ASN A 173 -0.56 14.80 7.52
N TYR A 174 0.15 14.86 8.64
CA TYR A 174 1.06 13.79 9.02
C TYR A 174 1.21 13.67 10.54
N SER A 175 1.77 12.54 10.95
CA SER A 175 2.34 12.33 12.27
C SER A 175 3.57 11.45 12.10
N ALA A 176 4.73 11.92 12.56
CA ALA A 176 5.95 11.13 12.63
C ALA A 176 6.00 10.43 13.99
N LEU A 177 6.29 9.12 14.00
CA LEU A 177 6.24 8.31 15.21
C LEU A 177 7.53 7.50 15.39
N ARG A 178 7.92 7.33 16.65
CA ARG A 178 8.95 6.42 17.11
C ARG A 178 8.39 5.46 18.14
N TYR A 179 8.61 4.18 17.96
CA TYR A 179 8.41 3.17 18.99
C TYR A 179 9.73 2.83 19.65
N LYS A 180 9.81 3.01 20.95
CA LYS A 180 10.96 2.65 21.76
C LYS A 180 10.69 1.31 22.43
N ALA A 181 11.31 0.26 21.92
CA ALA A 181 11.00 -1.12 22.31
C ALA A 181 11.36 -1.42 23.76
N SER A 182 12.46 -0.82 24.26
CA SER A 182 12.89 -0.96 25.66
C SER A 182 11.88 -0.38 26.66
N GLU A 183 11.09 0.59 26.27
CA GLU A 183 10.05 1.25 27.08
C GLU A 183 8.64 0.76 26.73
N GLN A 184 8.50 0.07 25.59
CA GLN A 184 7.22 -0.32 24.99
C GLN A 184 6.28 0.88 24.79
N SER A 185 6.85 2.02 24.44
CA SER A 185 6.13 3.28 24.29
C SER A 185 6.23 3.84 22.89
N TRP A 186 5.16 4.46 22.42
CA TRP A 186 5.13 5.25 21.20
C TRP A 186 5.25 6.73 21.51
N TYR A 187 6.08 7.39 20.73
CA TYR A 187 6.27 8.85 20.73
C TYR A 187 5.86 9.40 19.37
N SER A 188 5.08 10.47 19.35
CA SER A 188 4.47 11.05 18.15
C SER A 188 4.74 12.54 18.08
N SER A 189 5.03 13.09 16.90
CA SER A 189 5.16 14.53 16.67
C SER A 189 3.87 15.27 16.96
N ALA A 190 2.74 14.70 16.53
CA ALA A 190 1.41 15.26 16.73
C ALA A 190 0.81 14.96 18.13
N GLY A 191 1.54 14.25 19.00
CA GLY A 191 1.05 13.88 20.33
C GLY A 191 -0.19 12.98 20.30
N THR A 192 -0.43 12.26 19.22
CA THR A 192 -1.61 11.40 19.05
C THR A 192 -1.27 10.04 18.47
N MET A 193 -2.18 9.09 18.61
CA MET A 193 -2.09 7.75 18.04
C MET A 193 -3.34 7.41 17.23
N ALA A 194 -3.17 6.61 16.20
CA ALA A 194 -4.24 6.23 15.28
C ALA A 194 -5.45 5.50 15.94
N MET A 195 -5.30 5.04 17.18
CA MET A 195 -6.40 4.42 17.94
C MET A 195 -7.31 5.44 18.62
N ARG A 196 -6.93 6.72 18.69
CA ARG A 196 -7.72 7.77 19.35
C ARG A 196 -8.83 8.30 18.45
N ALA A 197 -9.95 8.72 19.05
CA ALA A 197 -11.08 9.28 18.33
C ALA A 197 -10.79 10.67 17.70
N ASP A 198 -9.89 11.44 18.31
CA ASP A 198 -9.46 12.77 17.88
C ASP A 198 -8.25 12.75 16.92
N TYR A 199 -7.77 11.56 16.55
CA TYR A 199 -6.55 11.36 15.79
C TYR A 199 -6.40 12.26 14.56
N PHE A 200 -7.42 12.33 13.72
CA PHE A 200 -7.34 13.12 12.49
C PHE A 200 -7.28 14.62 12.73
N GLN A 201 -7.87 15.11 13.82
CA GLN A 201 -7.85 16.52 14.19
C GLN A 201 -6.46 16.98 14.66
N GLU A 202 -5.76 16.07 15.35
CA GLU A 202 -4.45 16.34 15.95
C GLU A 202 -3.28 16.20 14.98
N LEU A 203 -3.48 15.66 13.77
CA LEU A 203 -2.42 15.55 12.78
C LEU A 203 -1.81 16.91 12.44
N ASP A 204 -0.49 16.97 12.37
CA ASP A 204 0.26 18.13 11.88
C ASP A 204 -0.03 18.39 10.41
N SER A 205 0.20 19.61 9.92
CA SER A 205 0.03 19.96 8.50
C SER A 205 1.33 20.51 7.92
N LEU A 206 1.67 20.08 6.72
CA LEU A 206 2.86 20.53 5.99
C LEU A 206 2.51 20.81 4.52
N GLU A 207 3.07 21.88 3.97
CA GLU A 207 3.06 22.12 2.52
C GLU A 207 4.36 21.58 1.90
N ILE A 208 4.21 20.62 0.99
CA ILE A 208 5.31 20.04 0.21
C ILE A 208 5.20 20.45 -1.25
N ASN A 209 6.29 20.34 -2.01
CA ASN A 209 6.25 20.50 -3.46
C ASN A 209 5.41 19.36 -4.04
N ASN A 210 4.57 19.69 -5.00
CA ASN A 210 3.66 18.74 -5.64
C ASN A 210 4.12 18.44 -7.06
N PHE A 211 4.29 17.18 -7.36
CA PHE A 211 4.66 16.72 -8.69
C PHE A 211 3.63 15.71 -9.18
N THR A 212 3.37 15.73 -10.47
CA THR A 212 2.46 14.80 -11.12
C THR A 212 3.25 13.83 -11.97
N ARG A 213 3.18 12.55 -11.66
CA ARG A 213 3.85 11.51 -12.43
C ARG A 213 2.86 10.43 -12.83
N SER A 214 2.72 10.22 -14.13
CA SER A 214 1.97 9.06 -14.62
C SER A 214 2.82 7.81 -14.57
N LYS A 215 2.20 6.66 -14.28
CA LYS A 215 2.85 5.36 -14.27
C LYS A 215 2.03 4.38 -15.10
N LEU A 216 2.72 3.62 -15.94
CA LEU A 216 2.14 2.52 -16.70
C LEU A 216 2.93 1.26 -16.38
N ASN A 217 2.26 0.27 -15.81
CA ASN A 217 2.81 -1.05 -15.57
C ASN A 217 2.11 -2.07 -16.46
N PHE A 218 2.86 -3.01 -16.98
CA PHE A 218 2.35 -4.12 -17.77
C PHE A 218 2.94 -5.43 -17.27
N PHE A 219 2.07 -6.36 -16.86
CA PHE A 219 2.44 -7.63 -16.26
C PHE A 219 1.85 -8.78 -17.10
N PRO A 220 2.58 -9.31 -18.09
CA PRO A 220 2.20 -10.55 -18.74
C PRO A 220 2.45 -11.72 -17.79
N TYR A 221 1.57 -12.72 -17.80
CA TYR A 221 1.75 -13.92 -17.00
C TYR A 221 1.39 -15.18 -17.76
N PHE A 222 1.96 -16.29 -17.31
CA PHE A 222 1.66 -17.63 -17.72
C PHE A 222 1.44 -18.49 -16.48
N ALA A 223 0.28 -19.11 -16.37
CA ALA A 223 -0.05 -20.05 -15.30
C ALA A 223 -0.18 -21.46 -15.85
N PHE A 224 0.35 -22.44 -15.13
CA PHE A 224 0.23 -23.84 -15.44
C PHE A 224 -0.26 -24.61 -14.21
N ASN A 225 -1.43 -25.24 -14.35
CA ASN A 225 -2.05 -26.03 -13.29
C ASN A 225 -2.09 -27.49 -13.65
N LYS A 226 -1.69 -28.33 -12.71
CA LYS A 226 -1.80 -29.78 -12.80
C LYS A 226 -2.52 -30.32 -11.57
N ASN A 227 -3.71 -30.83 -11.76
CA ASN A 227 -4.44 -31.55 -10.72
C ASN A 227 -4.24 -33.05 -10.90
N THR A 228 -3.38 -33.65 -10.08
CA THR A 228 -2.99 -35.07 -10.18
C THR A 228 -4.16 -36.06 -9.88
N PRO A 229 -5.03 -35.81 -8.86
CA PRO A 229 -6.17 -36.67 -8.59
C PRO A 229 -7.18 -36.76 -9.74
N GLN A 230 -7.35 -35.67 -10.49
CA GLN A 230 -8.33 -35.59 -11.59
C GLN A 230 -7.69 -35.73 -12.98
N ASN A 231 -6.34 -35.93 -13.03
CA ASN A 231 -5.57 -35.99 -14.29
C ASN A 231 -5.84 -34.81 -15.24
N PHE A 232 -6.11 -33.64 -14.66
CA PHE A 232 -6.44 -32.41 -15.37
C PHE A 232 -5.20 -31.51 -15.46
N GLN A 233 -4.95 -30.99 -16.66
CA GLN A 233 -3.87 -30.02 -16.91
C GLN A 233 -4.47 -28.81 -17.63
N GLU A 234 -4.18 -27.64 -17.14
CA GLU A 234 -4.61 -26.38 -17.73
C GLU A 234 -3.45 -25.41 -17.83
N SER A 235 -3.34 -24.72 -18.94
CA SER A 235 -2.40 -23.63 -19.12
C SER A 235 -3.18 -22.35 -19.44
N ASN A 236 -2.84 -21.27 -18.75
CA ASN A 236 -3.49 -19.98 -18.90
C ASN A 236 -2.44 -18.90 -19.22
N ILE A 237 -2.74 -18.06 -20.20
CA ILE A 237 -1.91 -16.90 -20.56
C ILE A 237 -2.79 -15.68 -20.43
N GLY A 238 -2.31 -14.70 -19.69
CA GLY A 238 -3.01 -13.44 -19.49
C GLY A 238 -2.06 -12.25 -19.34
N ALA A 239 -2.63 -11.08 -19.13
CA ALA A 239 -1.88 -9.87 -18.90
C ALA A 239 -2.67 -8.88 -18.08
N GLU A 240 -1.97 -8.12 -17.25
CA GLU A 240 -2.51 -6.99 -16.51
C GLU A 240 -1.84 -5.70 -16.95
N LEU A 241 -2.64 -4.65 -17.12
CA LEU A 241 -2.18 -3.31 -17.40
C LEU A 241 -2.72 -2.38 -16.34
N PHE A 242 -1.82 -1.67 -15.71
CA PHE A 242 -2.10 -0.71 -14.67
C PHE A 242 -1.63 0.67 -15.11
N TYR A 243 -2.54 1.61 -15.22
CA TYR A 243 -2.23 2.99 -15.56
C TYR A 243 -2.73 3.95 -14.47
N ASN A 244 -1.82 4.71 -13.89
CA ASN A 244 -2.11 5.83 -13.01
C ASN A 244 -1.74 7.13 -13.71
N SER A 245 -2.69 8.04 -13.88
CA SER A 245 -2.46 9.32 -14.54
C SER A 245 -1.62 10.31 -13.71
N GLY A 246 -1.47 10.06 -12.40
CA GLY A 246 -0.93 11.03 -11.43
C GLY A 246 -1.89 12.21 -11.15
N LYS A 247 -3.04 12.26 -11.81
CA LYS A 247 -4.06 13.33 -11.70
C LYS A 247 -5.40 12.80 -11.18
N GLY A 248 -5.36 11.87 -10.24
CA GLY A 248 -6.56 11.32 -9.61
C GLY A 248 -7.33 10.31 -10.46
N SER A 249 -6.82 9.88 -11.61
CA SER A 249 -7.46 8.85 -12.45
C SER A 249 -6.57 7.63 -12.58
N GLN A 250 -7.18 6.46 -12.51
CA GLN A 250 -6.52 5.17 -12.61
C GLN A 250 -7.34 4.20 -13.45
N ILE A 251 -6.64 3.40 -14.25
CA ILE A 251 -7.23 2.33 -15.07
C ILE A 251 -6.47 1.05 -14.79
N ASN A 252 -7.21 0.00 -14.41
CA ASN A 252 -6.72 -1.35 -14.32
C ASN A 252 -7.45 -2.18 -15.38
N LEU A 253 -6.69 -2.89 -16.18
CA LEU A 253 -7.18 -3.74 -17.24
C LEU A 253 -6.56 -5.11 -17.10
N THR A 254 -7.37 -6.16 -17.11
CA THR A 254 -6.90 -7.53 -17.03
C THR A 254 -7.52 -8.35 -18.15
N VAL A 255 -6.71 -9.07 -18.89
CA VAL A 255 -7.14 -9.97 -19.95
C VAL A 255 -6.86 -11.40 -19.50
N ASN A 256 -7.88 -12.25 -19.57
CA ASN A 256 -7.84 -13.64 -19.15
C ASN A 256 -7.30 -13.84 -17.71
N PRO A 257 -7.85 -13.11 -16.70
CA PRO A 257 -7.36 -13.16 -15.33
C PRO A 257 -7.58 -14.53 -14.71
N ASP A 258 -6.60 -14.97 -13.92
CA ASP A 258 -6.74 -16.16 -13.09
C ASP A 258 -7.41 -15.82 -11.73
N PHE A 259 -8.64 -15.36 -11.77
CA PHE A 259 -9.39 -15.02 -10.55
C PHE A 259 -9.88 -16.24 -9.76
N GLY A 260 -9.83 -17.43 -10.35
CA GLY A 260 -10.23 -18.68 -9.69
C GLY A 260 -9.17 -19.23 -8.74
N GLN A 261 -7.92 -18.80 -8.87
CA GLN A 261 -6.78 -19.30 -8.12
C GLN A 261 -6.26 -18.28 -7.10
N ALA A 262 -7.16 -17.52 -6.49
CA ALA A 262 -6.77 -16.72 -5.33
C ALA A 262 -6.02 -17.62 -4.33
N GLU A 263 -4.99 -17.06 -3.69
CA GLU A 263 -4.26 -17.74 -2.63
C GLU A 263 -5.22 -18.47 -1.69
N SER A 264 -4.82 -19.66 -1.24
CA SER A 264 -5.66 -20.48 -0.36
C SER A 264 -6.09 -19.65 0.85
N ASP A 265 -7.41 -19.57 1.05
CA ASP A 265 -7.94 -18.90 2.24
C ASP A 265 -7.55 -19.68 3.49
N ASP A 266 -7.39 -18.98 4.59
CA ASP A 266 -7.18 -19.60 5.89
C ASP A 266 -8.38 -20.49 6.23
N VAL A 267 -8.11 -21.65 6.82
CA VAL A 267 -9.18 -22.55 7.25
C VAL A 267 -9.89 -21.94 8.45
N ILE A 268 -11.06 -21.36 8.22
CA ILE A 268 -11.92 -20.84 9.29
C ILE A 268 -12.93 -21.90 9.67
N VAL A 269 -12.86 -22.36 10.93
CA VAL A 269 -13.88 -23.26 11.47
C VAL A 269 -15.05 -22.41 11.95
N ASN A 270 -16.10 -22.31 11.16
CA ASN A 270 -17.29 -21.54 11.50
C ASN A 270 -18.38 -22.46 12.05
N PHE A 271 -18.73 -22.31 13.32
CA PHE A 271 -19.84 -23.02 13.99
C PHE A 271 -21.15 -22.21 14.00
N SER A 272 -21.16 -21.03 13.39
CA SER A 272 -22.34 -20.17 13.34
C SER A 272 -23.19 -20.49 12.10
N ALA A 273 -24.48 -20.10 12.13
CA ALA A 273 -25.36 -20.18 10.97
C ALA A 273 -25.13 -19.02 9.96
N GLN A 274 -24.12 -18.19 10.20
CA GLN A 274 -23.79 -17.06 9.33
C GLN A 274 -22.72 -17.47 8.32
N GLU A 275 -22.85 -16.99 7.08
CA GLU A 275 -21.86 -17.18 6.03
C GLU A 275 -20.53 -16.53 6.44
N THR A 276 -19.42 -17.24 6.24
CA THR A 276 -18.08 -16.69 6.48
C THR A 276 -17.67 -15.82 5.29
N PHE A 277 -17.34 -14.57 5.54
CA PHE A 277 -16.79 -13.67 4.54
C PHE A 277 -15.26 -13.73 4.56
N TYR A 278 -14.68 -14.16 3.45
CA TYR A 278 -13.23 -14.14 3.27
C TYR A 278 -12.79 -12.78 2.74
N LYS A 279 -11.63 -12.31 3.21
CA LYS A 279 -11.02 -11.07 2.71
C LYS A 279 -10.67 -11.21 1.22
N GLU A 280 -10.83 -10.13 0.47
CA GLU A 280 -10.37 -10.07 -0.92
C GLU A 280 -8.83 -9.99 -0.93
N LYS A 281 -8.16 -10.85 -1.69
CA LYS A 281 -6.69 -10.91 -1.81
C LYS A 281 -6.21 -10.60 -3.22
N ARG A 282 -7.11 -10.58 -4.21
CA ARG A 282 -6.74 -10.34 -5.60
C ARG A 282 -6.44 -8.87 -5.85
N ALA A 283 -5.23 -8.55 -6.33
CA ALA A 283 -4.74 -7.18 -6.52
C ALA A 283 -5.70 -6.30 -7.33
N PHE A 284 -6.34 -6.85 -8.35
CA PHE A 284 -7.33 -6.12 -9.15
C PHE A 284 -8.47 -5.53 -8.29
N PHE A 285 -8.90 -6.20 -7.23
CA PHE A 285 -10.01 -5.77 -6.38
C PHE A 285 -9.54 -5.02 -5.13
N THR A 286 -8.38 -5.37 -4.56
CA THR A 286 -7.89 -4.76 -3.30
C THR A 286 -7.40 -3.35 -3.50
N GLU A 287 -6.88 -3.04 -4.68
CA GLU A 287 -6.38 -1.71 -4.97
C GLU A 287 -7.50 -0.67 -4.92
N ASN A 288 -7.30 0.42 -4.16
CA ASN A 288 -8.32 1.45 -3.88
C ASN A 288 -9.65 0.91 -3.34
N GLN A 289 -9.67 -0.28 -2.74
CA GLN A 289 -10.86 -0.87 -2.14
C GLN A 289 -11.50 0.07 -1.10
N SER A 290 -10.70 0.86 -0.39
CA SER A 290 -11.18 1.85 0.59
C SER A 290 -12.15 2.88 0.02
N LEU A 291 -12.23 3.06 -1.30
CA LEU A 291 -13.20 3.94 -1.96
C LEU A 291 -14.61 3.33 -2.05
N PHE A 292 -14.72 2.01 -1.93
CA PHE A 292 -16.00 1.28 -2.09
C PHE A 292 -16.38 0.49 -0.86
N ASP A 293 -15.48 0.35 0.10
CA ASP A 293 -15.72 -0.48 1.26
C ASP A 293 -16.75 0.19 2.17
N ILE A 294 -18.02 -0.12 1.91
CA ILE A 294 -19.15 0.19 2.78
C ILE A 294 -19.44 -1.09 3.55
N SER A 295 -18.58 -1.39 4.51
CA SER A 295 -18.75 -2.52 5.42
C SER A 295 -18.91 -2.00 6.85
N ASN A 296 -19.68 -2.71 7.65
CA ASN A 296 -19.72 -2.51 9.08
C ASN A 296 -19.27 -3.80 9.73
N TYR A 297 -18.08 -3.79 10.32
CA TYR A 297 -17.45 -4.88 11.06
C TYR A 297 -18.33 -6.13 11.17
N GLU A 298 -17.97 -7.20 10.44
CA GLU A 298 -18.55 -8.55 10.55
C GLU A 298 -20.08 -8.69 10.27
N ARG A 299 -20.82 -7.59 10.14
CA ARG A 299 -22.28 -7.66 9.99
C ARG A 299 -22.80 -7.61 8.58
N TYR A 300 -22.21 -6.80 7.73
CA TYR A 300 -22.57 -6.72 6.30
C TYR A 300 -21.45 -6.11 5.46
N SER A 301 -21.35 -6.58 4.22
CA SER A 301 -20.59 -5.94 3.16
C SER A 301 -21.52 -5.71 1.97
N ILE A 302 -21.60 -4.48 1.46
CA ILE A 302 -22.44 -4.17 0.30
C ILE A 302 -21.83 -4.71 -0.99
N ILE A 303 -20.48 -4.75 -1.05
CA ILE A 303 -19.74 -5.23 -2.21
C ILE A 303 -18.93 -6.45 -1.80
N ASN A 304 -19.27 -7.61 -2.35
CA ASN A 304 -18.54 -8.86 -2.17
C ASN A 304 -17.93 -9.31 -3.50
N THR A 305 -16.71 -8.86 -3.75
CA THR A 305 -15.97 -9.17 -4.98
C THR A 305 -15.52 -10.63 -5.05
N ARG A 306 -15.43 -11.33 -3.91
CA ARG A 306 -15.05 -12.75 -3.85
C ARG A 306 -15.97 -13.70 -4.63
N ARG A 307 -17.20 -13.27 -4.89
CA ARG A 307 -18.13 -14.03 -5.72
C ARG A 307 -17.83 -13.94 -7.22
N ILE A 308 -17.04 -12.97 -7.64
CA ILE A 308 -16.62 -12.81 -9.04
C ILE A 308 -15.58 -13.88 -9.35
N GLY A 309 -15.83 -14.69 -10.38
CA GLY A 309 -15.00 -15.84 -10.71
C GLY A 309 -15.25 -17.09 -9.85
N ALA A 310 -16.24 -17.06 -8.95
CA ALA A 310 -16.61 -18.24 -8.15
C ALA A 310 -17.17 -19.36 -9.02
N ALA A 311 -17.22 -20.57 -8.46
CA ALA A 311 -17.77 -21.73 -9.15
C ALA A 311 -19.19 -21.47 -9.67
N PRO A 312 -19.48 -21.76 -10.93
CA PRO A 312 -20.84 -21.68 -11.46
C PRO A 312 -21.76 -22.68 -10.73
N SER A 313 -23.03 -22.34 -10.64
CA SER A 313 -24.04 -23.29 -10.15
C SER A 313 -24.28 -24.36 -11.18
N TYR A 314 -24.01 -25.64 -10.84
CA TYR A 314 -24.29 -26.81 -11.69
C TYR A 314 -25.43 -27.63 -11.08
N ASN A 315 -26.42 -28.00 -11.90
CA ASN A 315 -27.44 -28.93 -11.52
C ASN A 315 -27.20 -30.27 -12.23
N CYS A 316 -26.21 -31.04 -11.78
CA CYS A 316 -25.80 -32.29 -12.40
C CYS A 316 -26.87 -33.39 -12.30
N SER A 317 -27.85 -33.30 -11.41
CA SER A 317 -28.94 -34.27 -11.28
C SER A 317 -29.94 -34.28 -12.46
N GLU A 318 -29.90 -33.24 -13.30
CA GLU A 318 -30.74 -33.12 -14.51
C GLU A 318 -29.98 -33.50 -15.80
N GLU A 319 -28.67 -33.77 -15.70
CA GLU A 319 -27.86 -34.16 -16.85
C GLU A 319 -27.96 -35.64 -17.17
N LEU A 320 -27.84 -35.96 -18.47
CA LEU A 320 -27.91 -37.36 -18.95
C LEU A 320 -26.77 -38.23 -18.39
N ASN A 321 -25.69 -37.64 -17.95
CA ASN A 321 -24.52 -38.29 -17.35
C ASN A 321 -24.06 -37.53 -16.12
N GLU A 322 -24.70 -37.79 -14.98
CA GLU A 322 -24.46 -37.10 -13.71
C GLU A 322 -22.98 -37.22 -13.24
N GLU A 323 -22.38 -38.42 -13.42
CA GLU A 323 -21.01 -38.68 -13.01
C GLU A 323 -19.98 -37.86 -13.83
N ASP A 324 -20.18 -37.75 -15.13
CA ASP A 324 -19.34 -36.93 -16.00
C ASP A 324 -19.50 -35.45 -15.68
N CYS A 325 -20.71 -34.99 -15.40
CA CYS A 325 -20.97 -33.61 -14.97
C CYS A 325 -20.22 -33.28 -13.66
N ILE A 326 -20.29 -34.15 -12.66
CA ILE A 326 -19.60 -33.97 -11.38
C ILE A 326 -18.07 -33.94 -11.57
N ASN A 327 -17.56 -34.82 -12.44
CA ASN A 327 -16.10 -34.94 -12.65
C ASN A 327 -15.51 -33.82 -13.53
N THR A 328 -16.32 -33.22 -14.40
CA THR A 328 -15.85 -32.16 -15.34
C THR A 328 -16.20 -30.74 -14.91
N ARG A 329 -16.98 -30.56 -13.83
CA ARG A 329 -17.36 -29.23 -13.35
C ARG A 329 -16.11 -28.43 -12.94
N LYS A 330 -16.04 -27.20 -13.40
CA LYS A 330 -15.01 -26.25 -12.95
C LYS A 330 -15.38 -25.68 -11.59
N ASN A 331 -14.39 -25.49 -10.74
CA ASN A 331 -14.54 -24.84 -9.43
C ASN A 331 -14.47 -23.30 -9.51
N TYR A 332 -14.38 -22.74 -10.71
CA TYR A 332 -14.30 -21.30 -10.98
C TYR A 332 -14.97 -20.96 -12.31
N SER A 333 -15.36 -19.71 -12.48
CA SER A 333 -15.82 -19.17 -13.76
C SER A 333 -14.64 -18.54 -14.51
N ASP A 334 -14.53 -18.88 -15.80
CA ASP A 334 -13.58 -18.21 -16.67
C ASP A 334 -13.97 -16.73 -16.82
N ILE A 335 -13.03 -15.82 -16.81
CA ILE A 335 -13.23 -14.40 -17.07
C ILE A 335 -12.33 -14.02 -18.24
N ASP A 336 -12.93 -13.52 -19.33
CA ASP A 336 -12.17 -13.14 -20.51
C ASP A 336 -11.43 -11.82 -20.29
N PHE A 337 -12.09 -10.91 -19.57
CA PHE A 337 -11.65 -9.52 -19.47
C PHE A 337 -12.25 -8.83 -18.26
N SER A 338 -11.44 -8.01 -17.59
CA SER A 338 -11.91 -7.13 -16.51
C SER A 338 -11.28 -5.76 -16.67
N MET A 339 -12.06 -4.72 -16.42
CA MET A 339 -11.58 -3.35 -16.38
C MET A 339 -12.11 -2.64 -15.14
N ARG A 340 -11.25 -1.89 -14.49
CA ARG A 340 -11.63 -0.96 -13.44
C ARG A 340 -11.12 0.44 -13.79
N PHE A 341 -12.01 1.40 -13.78
CA PHE A 341 -11.69 2.82 -13.85
C PHE A 341 -12.00 3.45 -12.50
N THR A 342 -11.04 4.15 -11.93
CA THR A 342 -11.20 4.88 -10.67
C THR A 342 -10.83 6.33 -10.89
N GLN A 343 -11.64 7.25 -10.39
CA GLN A 343 -11.36 8.67 -10.42
C GLN A 343 -11.64 9.28 -9.05
N LYS A 344 -10.71 10.10 -8.59
CA LYS A 344 -10.78 10.86 -7.36
C LYS A 344 -10.71 12.35 -7.68
N ASN A 345 -11.73 13.12 -7.26
CA ASN A 345 -11.80 14.56 -7.47
C ASN A 345 -12.43 15.23 -6.25
N GLY A 346 -11.59 15.72 -5.35
CA GLY A 346 -12.01 16.28 -4.08
C GLY A 346 -12.76 15.26 -3.23
N GLN A 347 -14.00 15.60 -2.85
CA GLN A 347 -14.86 14.71 -2.06
C GLN A 347 -15.60 13.66 -2.90
N ASN A 348 -15.53 13.78 -4.24
CA ASN A 348 -16.24 12.86 -5.13
C ASN A 348 -15.29 11.77 -5.62
N ASN A 349 -15.64 10.53 -5.32
CA ASN A 349 -14.92 9.35 -5.79
C ASN A 349 -15.86 8.55 -6.69
N LEU A 350 -15.36 8.17 -7.87
CA LEU A 350 -16.05 7.28 -8.79
C LEU A 350 -15.19 6.06 -9.04
N SER A 351 -15.79 4.89 -9.00
CA SER A 351 -15.19 3.71 -9.60
C SER A 351 -16.21 2.92 -10.38
N LEU A 352 -15.77 2.44 -11.51
CA LEU A 352 -16.53 1.58 -12.41
C LEU A 352 -15.75 0.29 -12.59
N ILE A 353 -16.38 -0.84 -12.33
CA ILE A 353 -15.85 -2.18 -12.59
C ILE A 353 -16.70 -2.81 -13.68
N HIS A 354 -16.04 -3.27 -14.73
CA HIS A 354 -16.65 -4.08 -15.79
C HIS A 354 -15.96 -5.43 -15.86
N ILE A 355 -16.74 -6.50 -15.89
CA ILE A 355 -16.25 -7.89 -15.95
C ILE A 355 -17.01 -8.58 -17.06
N SER A 356 -16.27 -9.22 -17.97
CA SER A 356 -16.81 -10.03 -19.04
C SER A 356 -16.53 -11.52 -18.77
N GLU A 357 -17.59 -12.26 -18.55
CA GLU A 357 -17.55 -13.71 -18.45
C GLU A 357 -17.96 -14.32 -19.80
N PRO A 358 -17.35 -15.44 -20.24
CA PRO A 358 -17.77 -16.11 -21.46
C PRO A 358 -19.23 -16.56 -21.34
N THR A 359 -20.05 -16.10 -22.25
CA THR A 359 -21.46 -16.49 -22.32
C THR A 359 -21.52 -18.01 -22.68
N ARG A 360 -21.75 -18.85 -21.70
CA ARG A 360 -22.06 -20.25 -21.99
C ARG A 360 -23.37 -20.29 -22.78
N ARG A 361 -23.30 -20.60 -24.07
CA ARG A 361 -24.47 -21.00 -24.81
C ARG A 361 -24.97 -22.32 -24.19
N PRO A 362 -26.26 -22.44 -23.79
CA PRO A 362 -26.77 -23.73 -23.44
C PRO A 362 -26.56 -24.62 -24.66
N ILE A 363 -25.93 -25.77 -24.47
CA ILE A 363 -25.83 -26.79 -25.48
C ILE A 363 -27.27 -27.31 -25.62
N ILE A 364 -27.94 -26.93 -26.70
CA ILE A 364 -29.29 -27.41 -27.11
C ILE A 364 -29.10 -28.77 -27.69
#